data_90c9e960188ce730c505dde42fda6936
#
_entry.id   90c9e960188ce730c505dde42fda6936
#
_cell.length_a   1.000
_cell.length_b   1.000
_cell.length_c   1.000
_cell.angle_alpha   90.00
_cell.angle_beta   90.00
_cell.angle_gamma   90.00
#
_symmetry.space_group_name_H-M   'P 1'
#
loop_
_entity.id
_entity.type
_entity.pdbx_description
1 polymer ?
#
loop_
_entity_poly.entity_id
_entity_poly.type
_entity_poly.pdbx_seq_one_letter_code
_entity_poly.pdbx_strand_id
1 'polypeptide(L)'
;MKKILLVLSLLLWTLAGHAQKQKINWMSLEEALAAQVNEPRKIIMDVYTTWCGPCKMLDANTFQNDDVANYVNQNYYAVKFNAEGEEVVKYKDLEFTNPQFDPNRQGRNAQHELAQALKITAYPTIVFFNENGDTLLPIPGYKTPSQLELYLKLFYNNDHERISSQEDWDNYQKEFVFQFKG
;
A
#
# COMPACT_ATOMS: atom_id res chain seq x y z
N MET A 1 5.75 -48.30 26.76
CA MET A 1 4.64 -47.35 26.62
C MET A 1 4.98 -45.93 27.11
N LYS A 2 5.53 -45.72 28.30
CA LYS A 2 5.92 -44.38 28.81
C LYS A 2 6.93 -43.59 27.92
N LYS A 3 7.89 -44.30 27.30
CA LYS A 3 8.90 -43.64 26.40
C LYS A 3 8.31 -43.17 25.07
N ILE A 4 7.29 -43.83 24.54
CA ILE A 4 6.60 -43.45 23.29
C ILE A 4 5.73 -42.21 23.51
N LEU A 5 5.10 -42.09 24.68
CA LEU A 5 4.30 -40.90 25.03
C LEU A 5 5.17 -39.65 25.20
N LEU A 6 6.40 -39.76 25.70
CA LEU A 6 7.36 -38.66 25.83
C LEU A 6 7.85 -38.14 24.46
N VAL A 7 8.08 -39.03 23.50
CA VAL A 7 8.50 -38.65 22.13
C VAL A 7 7.37 -37.97 21.36
N LEU A 8 6.12 -38.43 21.52
CA LEU A 8 4.95 -37.80 20.94
C LEU A 8 4.68 -36.39 21.53
N SER A 9 4.93 -36.17 22.82
CA SER A 9 4.77 -34.86 23.45
C SER A 9 5.84 -33.85 22.98
N LEU A 10 7.06 -34.29 22.72
CA LEU A 10 8.12 -33.43 22.16
C LEU A 10 7.88 -33.06 20.70
N LEU A 11 7.25 -33.92 19.90
CA LEU A 11 6.90 -33.62 18.50
C LEU A 11 5.76 -32.59 18.37
N LEU A 12 4.86 -32.52 19.36
CA LEU A 12 3.77 -31.54 19.37
C LEU A 12 4.24 -30.09 19.72
N TRP A 13 5.38 -29.94 20.36
CA TRP A 13 5.93 -28.62 20.73
C TRP A 13 6.68 -27.94 19.59
N THR A 14 7.07 -28.64 18.54
CA THR A 14 7.78 -28.06 17.37
C THR A 14 6.86 -27.42 16.35
N LEU A 15 5.53 -27.56 16.50
CA LEU A 15 4.52 -26.96 15.62
C LEU A 15 3.98 -25.60 16.09
N ALA A 16 4.52 -25.06 17.20
CA ALA A 16 4.31 -23.65 17.53
C ALA A 16 5.10 -22.78 16.53
N GLY A 17 4.64 -22.74 15.29
CA GLY A 17 5.15 -21.84 14.27
C GLY A 17 5.12 -20.42 14.84
N HIS A 18 6.28 -19.81 14.96
CA HIS A 18 6.36 -18.38 15.24
C HIS A 18 5.61 -17.68 14.12
N ALA A 19 4.46 -17.12 14.40
CA ALA A 19 3.77 -16.23 13.48
C ALA A 19 4.72 -15.05 13.24
N GLN A 20 5.52 -15.14 12.18
CA GLN A 20 6.40 -14.07 11.78
C GLN A 20 5.52 -12.93 11.31
N LYS A 21 5.64 -11.76 11.96
CA LYS A 21 4.89 -10.58 11.59
C LYS A 21 5.09 -10.29 10.09
N GLN A 22 4.01 -10.34 9.33
CA GLN A 22 4.05 -10.14 7.91
C GLN A 22 4.40 -8.67 7.61
N LYS A 23 5.34 -8.45 6.69
CA LYS A 23 5.69 -7.13 6.20
C LYS A 23 5.25 -6.97 4.76
N ILE A 24 4.88 -5.76 4.36
CA ILE A 24 4.61 -5.44 2.96
C ILE A 24 5.93 -5.51 2.18
N ASN A 25 5.88 -6.13 1.01
CA ASN A 25 6.98 -6.23 0.06
C ASN A 25 7.00 -4.97 -0.82
N TRP A 26 7.61 -3.90 -0.29
CA TRP A 26 7.73 -2.63 -1.00
C TRP A 26 8.72 -2.72 -2.17
N MET A 27 8.38 -2.08 -3.27
CA MET A 27 9.20 -1.99 -4.48
C MET A 27 9.12 -0.59 -5.09
N SER A 28 9.91 -0.29 -6.13
CA SER A 28 9.78 0.92 -6.93
C SER A 28 8.58 0.84 -7.87
N LEU A 29 8.16 1.99 -8.44
CA LEU A 29 7.08 2.00 -9.43
C LEU A 29 7.47 1.24 -10.69
N GLU A 30 8.72 1.38 -11.13
CA GLU A 30 9.25 0.68 -12.30
C GLU A 30 9.25 -0.84 -12.13
N GLU A 31 9.65 -1.32 -10.93
CA GLU A 31 9.60 -2.75 -10.59
C GLU A 31 8.17 -3.27 -10.62
N ALA A 32 7.22 -2.51 -10.06
CA ALA A 32 5.80 -2.88 -10.05
C ALA A 32 5.22 -2.93 -11.47
N LEU A 33 5.50 -1.93 -12.31
CA LEU A 33 5.06 -1.90 -13.70
C LEU A 33 5.70 -3.02 -14.53
N ALA A 34 6.97 -3.31 -14.32
CA ALA A 34 7.64 -4.44 -14.97
C ALA A 34 7.04 -5.79 -14.56
N ALA A 35 6.67 -5.94 -13.29
CA ALA A 35 6.02 -7.14 -12.77
C ALA A 35 4.61 -7.33 -13.39
N GLN A 36 3.85 -6.25 -13.63
CA GLN A 36 2.53 -6.30 -14.26
C GLN A 36 2.56 -6.91 -15.68
N VAL A 37 3.67 -6.80 -16.39
CA VAL A 37 3.82 -7.41 -17.74
C VAL A 37 3.69 -8.93 -17.70
N ASN A 38 4.17 -9.56 -16.63
CA ASN A 38 4.17 -11.02 -16.50
C ASN A 38 2.95 -11.51 -15.69
N GLU A 39 2.57 -10.77 -14.66
CA GLU A 39 1.45 -11.09 -13.79
C GLU A 39 0.65 -9.81 -13.53
N PRO A 40 -0.45 -9.59 -14.28
CA PRO A 40 -1.29 -8.40 -14.11
C PRO A 40 -1.92 -8.35 -12.71
N ARG A 41 -1.45 -7.41 -11.88
CA ARG A 41 -2.03 -7.07 -10.58
C ARG A 41 -2.14 -5.56 -10.46
N LYS A 42 -3.09 -5.08 -9.68
CA LYS A 42 -3.17 -3.65 -9.33
C LYS A 42 -1.97 -3.22 -8.50
N ILE A 43 -1.66 -1.92 -8.54
CA ILE A 43 -0.61 -1.33 -7.70
C ILE A 43 -1.28 -0.49 -6.62
N ILE A 44 -0.74 -0.57 -5.39
CA ILE A 44 -0.98 0.36 -4.31
C ILE A 44 0.31 1.13 -4.03
N MET A 45 0.26 2.47 -4.07
CA MET A 45 1.41 3.33 -3.82
C MET A 45 1.18 4.18 -2.57
N ASP A 46 2.09 4.06 -1.60
CA ASP A 46 2.19 4.99 -0.47
C ASP A 46 3.02 6.20 -0.87
N VAL A 47 2.36 7.35 -1.02
CA VAL A 47 3.01 8.62 -1.32
C VAL A 47 3.23 9.38 -0.01
N TYR A 48 4.50 9.46 0.40
CA TYR A 48 4.89 10.01 1.69
C TYR A 48 5.96 11.10 1.57
N THR A 49 6.27 11.75 2.68
CA THR A 49 7.49 12.56 2.87
C THR A 49 8.17 12.22 4.20
N THR A 50 9.46 12.47 4.31
CA THR A 50 10.26 12.08 5.49
C THR A 50 9.90 12.83 6.78
N TRP A 51 9.39 14.06 6.65
CA TRP A 51 8.96 14.92 7.76
C TRP A 51 7.51 14.70 8.20
N CYS A 52 6.71 13.98 7.42
CA CYS A 52 5.27 13.81 7.60
C CYS A 52 4.93 12.89 8.80
N GLY A 53 4.44 13.45 9.88
CA GLY A 53 4.01 12.70 11.07
C GLY A 53 2.90 11.67 10.77
N PRO A 54 1.79 12.06 10.11
CA PRO A 54 0.72 11.13 9.73
C PRO A 54 1.19 10.00 8.79
N CYS A 55 2.22 10.22 7.95
CA CYS A 55 2.80 9.15 7.12
C CYS A 55 3.48 8.08 7.98
N LYS A 56 4.23 8.51 9.01
CA LYS A 56 4.85 7.59 9.98
C LYS A 56 3.80 6.80 10.76
N MET A 57 2.65 7.43 11.07
CA MET A 57 1.53 6.73 11.70
C MET A 57 0.89 5.71 10.75
N LEU A 58 0.71 6.04 9.46
CA LEU A 58 0.19 5.12 8.45
C LEU A 58 1.11 3.90 8.30
N ASP A 59 2.41 4.14 8.24
CA ASP A 59 3.42 3.09 8.16
C ASP A 59 3.36 2.15 9.40
N ALA A 60 3.38 2.73 10.61
CA ALA A 60 3.46 1.97 11.86
C ALA A 60 2.16 1.24 12.22
N ASN A 61 1.01 1.88 12.02
CA ASN A 61 -0.27 1.40 12.55
C ASN A 61 -1.10 0.66 11.49
N THR A 62 -0.91 0.97 10.20
CA THR A 62 -1.73 0.42 9.13
C THR A 62 -0.94 -0.56 8.26
N PHE A 63 0.18 -0.13 7.67
CA PHE A 63 0.96 -1.02 6.80
C PHE A 63 1.70 -2.13 7.56
N GLN A 64 1.94 -1.97 8.86
CA GLN A 64 2.48 -3.03 9.73
C GLN A 64 1.39 -3.89 10.39
N ASN A 65 0.11 -3.67 10.10
CA ASN A 65 -0.96 -4.56 10.48
C ASN A 65 -0.90 -5.84 9.64
N ASP A 66 -1.00 -7.02 10.27
CA ASP A 66 -0.82 -8.30 9.59
C ASP A 66 -1.90 -8.57 8.54
N ASP A 67 -3.17 -8.18 8.78
CA ASP A 67 -4.25 -8.37 7.82
C ASP A 67 -4.03 -7.50 6.57
N VAL A 68 -3.61 -6.24 6.76
CA VAL A 68 -3.26 -5.32 5.66
C VAL A 68 -2.07 -5.86 4.87
N ALA A 69 -0.98 -6.22 5.55
CA ALA A 69 0.23 -6.69 4.89
C ALA A 69 0.00 -7.98 4.11
N ASN A 70 -0.74 -8.93 4.68
CA ASN A 70 -1.11 -10.18 4.01
C ASN A 70 -1.96 -9.90 2.76
N TYR A 71 -2.99 -9.06 2.89
CA TYR A 71 -3.89 -8.77 1.78
C TYR A 71 -3.18 -8.03 0.63
N VAL A 72 -2.36 -7.04 0.98
CA VAL A 72 -1.58 -6.26 0.00
C VAL A 72 -0.59 -7.17 -0.73
N ASN A 73 0.20 -7.97 -0.02
CA ASN A 73 1.18 -8.87 -0.64
C ASN A 73 0.56 -9.92 -1.58
N GLN A 74 -0.66 -10.37 -1.27
CA GLN A 74 -1.36 -11.37 -2.09
C GLN A 74 -1.99 -10.78 -3.35
N ASN A 75 -2.47 -9.53 -3.29
CA ASN A 75 -3.38 -8.99 -4.29
C ASN A 75 -2.83 -7.77 -5.05
N TYR A 76 -1.76 -7.15 -4.55
CA TYR A 76 -1.20 -5.91 -5.10
C TYR A 76 0.32 -5.98 -5.25
N TYR A 77 0.84 -5.16 -6.13
CA TYR A 77 2.23 -4.69 -6.04
C TYR A 77 2.27 -3.44 -5.19
N ALA A 78 3.11 -3.43 -4.16
CA ALA A 78 3.17 -2.34 -3.21
C ALA A 78 4.35 -1.42 -3.51
N VAL A 79 4.08 -0.15 -3.77
CA VAL A 79 5.08 0.87 -4.09
C VAL A 79 5.19 1.87 -2.96
N LYS A 80 6.42 2.25 -2.60
CA LYS A 80 6.68 3.33 -1.66
C LYS A 80 7.40 4.46 -2.36
N PHE A 81 6.78 5.65 -2.39
CA PHE A 81 7.28 6.79 -3.14
C PHE A 81 7.42 8.03 -2.26
N ASN A 82 8.67 8.55 -2.15
CA ASN A 82 8.93 9.81 -1.47
C ASN A 82 8.61 10.98 -2.41
N ALA A 83 7.52 11.69 -2.13
CA ALA A 83 7.06 12.82 -2.94
C ALA A 83 7.98 14.05 -2.92
N GLU A 84 9.02 14.05 -2.10
CA GLU A 84 10.03 15.09 -2.01
C GLU A 84 11.46 14.49 -2.13
N GLY A 85 11.56 13.28 -2.73
CA GLY A 85 12.84 12.60 -2.98
C GLY A 85 13.55 13.12 -4.23
N GLU A 86 14.79 12.61 -4.46
CA GLU A 86 15.62 12.93 -5.61
C GLU A 86 15.63 11.84 -6.69
N GLU A 87 14.91 10.73 -6.46
CA GLU A 87 14.92 9.57 -7.37
C GLU A 87 14.38 9.98 -8.76
N VAL A 88 14.90 9.32 -9.78
CA VAL A 88 14.37 9.41 -11.13
C VAL A 88 13.35 8.30 -11.31
N VAL A 89 12.11 8.62 -11.68
CA VAL A 89 11.02 7.65 -11.83
C VAL A 89 10.50 7.64 -13.26
N LYS A 90 10.51 6.46 -13.88
CA LYS A 90 9.94 6.26 -15.23
C LYS A 90 8.50 5.77 -15.13
N TYR A 91 7.60 6.52 -15.74
CA TYR A 91 6.19 6.18 -15.77
C TYR A 91 5.54 6.65 -17.07
N LYS A 92 4.85 5.78 -17.81
CA LYS A 92 4.16 6.07 -19.08
C LYS A 92 5.08 6.73 -20.12
N ASP A 93 6.22 6.14 -20.37
CA ASP A 93 7.24 6.64 -21.33
C ASP A 93 7.81 8.02 -20.99
N LEU A 94 7.50 8.56 -19.82
CA LEU A 94 8.04 9.80 -19.29
C LEU A 94 9.01 9.52 -18.15
N GLU A 95 9.99 10.39 -18.02
CA GLU A 95 10.92 10.41 -16.91
C GLU A 95 10.58 11.60 -16.01
N PHE A 96 10.31 11.32 -14.75
CA PHE A 96 10.01 12.33 -13.73
C PHE A 96 11.19 12.46 -12.78
N THR A 97 11.54 13.68 -12.44
CA THR A 97 12.66 14.04 -11.58
C THR A 97 12.22 15.01 -10.50
N ASN A 98 13.14 15.42 -9.65
CA ASN A 98 12.93 16.55 -8.74
C ASN A 98 14.05 17.59 -8.94
N PRO A 99 13.99 18.41 -9.99
CA PRO A 99 15.08 19.33 -10.35
C PRO A 99 15.31 20.44 -9.31
N GLN A 100 14.37 20.64 -8.40
CA GLN A 100 14.47 21.62 -7.31
C GLN A 100 14.79 20.98 -5.96
N PHE A 101 15.13 19.69 -5.94
CA PHE A 101 15.56 19.01 -4.71
C PHE A 101 16.86 19.64 -4.17
N ASP A 102 16.85 19.98 -2.90
CA ASP A 102 18.02 20.50 -2.19
C ASP A 102 18.50 19.48 -1.14
N PRO A 103 19.64 18.80 -1.36
CA PRO A 103 20.15 17.78 -0.43
C PRO A 103 20.56 18.36 0.93
N ASN A 104 20.77 19.67 1.03
CA ASN A 104 21.14 20.34 2.28
C ASN A 104 19.93 20.83 3.09
N ARG A 105 18.72 20.77 2.50
CA ARG A 105 17.51 21.25 3.13
C ARG A 105 17.01 20.27 4.18
N GLN A 106 16.81 20.76 5.40
CA GLN A 106 16.16 19.99 6.44
C GLN A 106 14.64 20.22 6.42
N GLY A 107 13.86 19.11 6.57
CA GLY A 107 12.40 19.17 6.60
C GLY A 107 11.78 19.09 5.19
N ARG A 108 10.93 20.05 4.85
CA ARG A 108 10.22 20.06 3.56
C ARG A 108 11.15 20.38 2.41
N ASN A 109 11.08 19.60 1.34
CA ASN A 109 11.79 19.82 0.10
C ASN A 109 10.83 20.19 -1.05
N ALA A 110 11.36 20.36 -2.26
CA ALA A 110 10.55 20.55 -3.43
C ALA A 110 9.74 19.27 -3.73
N GLN A 111 8.53 19.45 -4.23
CA GLN A 111 7.68 18.34 -4.63
C GLN A 111 8.19 17.75 -5.95
N HIS A 112 8.34 16.43 -5.99
CA HIS A 112 8.75 15.66 -7.15
C HIS A 112 7.73 15.78 -8.30
N GLU A 113 8.20 15.82 -9.54
CA GLU A 113 7.35 15.97 -10.73
C GLU A 113 6.29 14.87 -10.85
N LEU A 114 6.60 13.61 -10.48
CA LEU A 114 5.60 12.54 -10.45
C LEU A 114 4.48 12.82 -9.45
N ALA A 115 4.79 13.34 -8.26
CA ALA A 115 3.75 13.71 -7.29
C ALA A 115 2.84 14.82 -7.84
N GLN A 116 3.40 15.77 -8.60
CA GLN A 116 2.61 16.82 -9.28
C GLN A 116 1.72 16.21 -10.39
N ALA A 117 2.28 15.32 -11.21
CA ALA A 117 1.54 14.63 -12.28
C ALA A 117 0.37 13.77 -11.72
N LEU A 118 0.59 13.12 -10.58
CA LEU A 118 -0.45 12.37 -9.84
C LEU A 118 -1.41 13.28 -9.04
N LYS A 119 -1.24 14.60 -9.10
CA LYS A 119 -2.06 15.62 -8.40
C LYS A 119 -2.09 15.43 -6.88
N ILE A 120 -0.96 15.06 -6.30
CA ILE A 120 -0.82 14.88 -4.86
C ILE A 120 -0.79 16.24 -4.16
N THR A 121 -1.76 16.50 -3.30
CA THR A 121 -1.93 17.77 -2.58
C THR A 121 -1.79 17.66 -1.07
N ALA A 122 -1.72 16.43 -0.54
CA ALA A 122 -1.61 16.15 0.89
C ALA A 122 -0.79 14.88 1.15
N TYR A 123 -0.24 14.75 2.36
CA TYR A 123 0.51 13.58 2.79
C TYR A 123 -0.02 13.03 4.14
N PRO A 124 -0.13 11.69 4.25
CA PRO A 124 0.08 10.70 3.22
C PRO A 124 -1.04 10.72 2.17
N THR A 125 -0.76 10.21 0.98
CA THR A 125 -1.79 9.86 0.00
C THR A 125 -1.53 8.44 -0.50
N ILE A 126 -2.56 7.61 -0.52
CA ILE A 126 -2.49 6.27 -1.12
C ILE A 126 -3.04 6.38 -2.53
N VAL A 127 -2.25 5.95 -3.54
CA VAL A 127 -2.69 5.96 -4.94
C VAL A 127 -2.87 4.53 -5.42
N PHE A 128 -4.02 4.27 -6.05
CA PHE A 128 -4.29 2.99 -6.69
C PHE A 128 -4.12 3.09 -8.20
N PHE A 129 -3.56 2.03 -8.80
CA PHE A 129 -3.41 1.88 -10.25
C PHE A 129 -4.06 0.57 -10.68
N ASN A 130 -4.61 0.55 -11.90
CA ASN A 130 -5.13 -0.65 -12.50
C ASN A 130 -4.00 -1.59 -12.98
N GLU A 131 -4.37 -2.73 -13.56
CA GLU A 131 -3.44 -3.76 -14.04
C GLU A 131 -2.61 -3.31 -15.26
N ASN A 132 -2.97 -2.19 -15.88
CA ASN A 132 -2.24 -1.57 -16.99
C ASN A 132 -1.35 -0.41 -16.52
N GLY A 133 -1.25 -0.19 -15.22
CA GLY A 133 -0.50 0.92 -14.65
C GLY A 133 -1.19 2.30 -14.80
N ASP A 134 -2.49 2.35 -15.12
CA ASP A 134 -3.23 3.61 -15.14
C ASP A 134 -3.70 3.98 -13.73
N THR A 135 -3.56 5.25 -13.37
CA THR A 135 -4.03 5.77 -12.09
C THR A 135 -5.54 5.67 -11.96
N LEU A 136 -6.03 5.03 -10.92
CA LEU A 136 -7.45 4.94 -10.60
C LEU A 136 -7.89 6.12 -9.72
N LEU A 137 -7.39 6.19 -8.49
CA LEU A 137 -7.80 7.22 -7.54
C LEU A 137 -6.72 7.48 -6.49
N PRO A 138 -6.37 8.75 -6.20
CA PRO A 138 -5.63 9.14 -5.00
C PRO A 138 -6.57 9.26 -3.80
N ILE A 139 -6.19 8.63 -2.68
CA ILE A 139 -6.93 8.66 -1.40
C ILE A 139 -6.08 9.42 -0.38
N PRO A 140 -6.34 10.69 -0.10
CA PRO A 140 -5.53 11.48 0.81
C PRO A 140 -5.81 11.14 2.30
N GLY A 141 -4.80 11.37 3.12
CA GLY A 141 -4.86 11.31 4.58
C GLY A 141 -4.66 9.89 5.16
N TYR A 142 -4.39 9.88 6.46
CA TYR A 142 -4.23 8.66 7.24
C TYR A 142 -5.49 7.79 7.17
N LYS A 143 -5.29 6.48 7.07
CA LYS A 143 -6.34 5.46 7.12
C LYS A 143 -5.99 4.42 8.18
N THR A 144 -6.93 4.05 9.03
CA THR A 144 -6.78 2.86 9.88
C THR A 144 -6.79 1.58 9.03
N PRO A 145 -6.38 0.41 9.58
CA PRO A 145 -6.47 -0.86 8.87
C PRO A 145 -7.86 -1.13 8.27
N SER A 146 -8.92 -0.94 9.05
CA SER A 146 -10.31 -1.11 8.57
C SER A 146 -10.68 -0.11 7.48
N GLN A 147 -10.30 1.17 7.62
CA GLN A 147 -10.57 2.17 6.59
C GLN A 147 -9.82 1.84 5.28
N LEU A 148 -8.59 1.33 5.37
CA LEU A 148 -7.84 0.93 4.18
C LEU A 148 -8.43 -0.33 3.55
N GLU A 149 -8.95 -1.28 4.35
CA GLU A 149 -9.62 -2.50 3.87
C GLU A 149 -10.72 -2.18 2.85
N LEU A 150 -11.54 -1.18 3.14
CA LEU A 150 -12.62 -0.75 2.26
C LEU A 150 -12.10 -0.45 0.85
N TYR A 151 -11.04 0.36 0.74
CA TYR A 151 -10.46 0.72 -0.55
C TYR A 151 -9.72 -0.44 -1.21
N LEU A 152 -8.99 -1.23 -0.43
CA LEU A 152 -8.30 -2.41 -0.95
C LEU A 152 -9.29 -3.37 -1.63
N LYS A 153 -10.42 -3.66 -1.00
CA LYS A 153 -11.43 -4.56 -1.57
C LYS A 153 -12.22 -3.90 -2.69
N LEU A 154 -12.54 -2.61 -2.58
CA LEU A 154 -13.20 -1.82 -3.62
C LEU A 154 -12.45 -1.92 -4.97
N PHE A 155 -11.16 -1.65 -4.96
CA PHE A 155 -10.37 -1.68 -6.19
C PHE A 155 -10.06 -3.10 -6.64
N TYR A 156 -9.71 -4.01 -5.72
CA TYR A 156 -9.41 -5.40 -6.06
C TYR A 156 -10.58 -6.08 -6.80
N ASN A 157 -11.80 -5.88 -6.32
CA ASN A 157 -13.01 -6.46 -6.90
C ASN A 157 -13.56 -5.69 -8.11
N ASN A 158 -12.96 -4.56 -8.50
CA ASN A 158 -13.49 -3.62 -9.49
C ASN A 158 -14.85 -3.00 -9.11
N ASP A 159 -15.20 -3.01 -7.83
CA ASP A 159 -16.48 -2.45 -7.35
C ASP A 159 -16.60 -0.94 -7.61
N HIS A 160 -15.45 -0.24 -7.69
CA HIS A 160 -15.39 1.18 -8.04
C HIS A 160 -16.03 1.52 -9.40
N GLU A 161 -16.08 0.57 -10.35
CA GLU A 161 -16.69 0.77 -11.67
C GLU A 161 -18.21 0.92 -11.59
N ARG A 162 -18.84 0.42 -10.51
CA ARG A 162 -20.28 0.50 -10.26
C ARG A 162 -20.69 1.74 -9.45
N ILE A 163 -19.71 2.48 -8.92
CA ILE A 163 -19.97 3.67 -8.11
C ILE A 163 -19.94 4.89 -9.01
N SER A 164 -21.11 5.41 -9.33
CA SER A 164 -21.32 6.57 -10.22
C SER A 164 -21.88 7.79 -9.49
N SER A 165 -22.35 7.62 -8.25
CA SER A 165 -22.97 8.67 -7.46
C SER A 165 -22.52 8.61 -5.99
N GLN A 166 -22.80 9.68 -5.24
CA GLN A 166 -22.61 9.69 -3.78
C GLN A 166 -23.48 8.64 -3.08
N GLU A 167 -24.70 8.41 -3.59
CA GLU A 167 -25.63 7.40 -3.05
C GLU A 167 -25.05 5.99 -3.21
N ASP A 168 -24.46 5.66 -4.38
CA ASP A 168 -23.82 4.37 -4.60
C ASP A 168 -22.67 4.15 -3.62
N TRP A 169 -21.87 5.20 -3.40
CA TRP A 169 -20.77 5.17 -2.45
C TRP A 169 -21.23 4.97 -1.00
N ASP A 170 -22.27 5.69 -0.58
CA ASP A 170 -22.83 5.58 0.77
C ASP A 170 -23.44 4.18 1.01
N ASN A 171 -24.12 3.62 -0.01
CA ASN A 171 -24.65 2.26 0.04
C ASN A 171 -23.52 1.23 0.12
N TYR A 172 -22.47 1.36 -0.71
CA TYR A 172 -21.30 0.49 -0.66
C TYR A 172 -20.65 0.48 0.73
N GLN A 173 -20.43 1.66 1.31
CA GLN A 173 -19.86 1.77 2.65
C GLN A 173 -20.75 1.14 3.73
N LYS A 174 -22.06 1.32 3.63
CA LYS A 174 -23.04 0.79 4.59
C LYS A 174 -23.14 -0.73 4.55
N GLU A 175 -23.01 -1.33 3.38
CA GLU A 175 -23.10 -2.78 3.16
C GLU A 175 -21.75 -3.49 3.40
N PHE A 176 -20.65 -2.73 3.47
CA PHE A 176 -19.32 -3.30 3.59
C PHE A 176 -19.11 -3.98 4.94
N VAL A 177 -18.66 -5.23 4.90
CA VAL A 177 -18.34 -6.03 6.09
C VAL A 177 -16.84 -6.02 6.33
N PHE A 178 -16.42 -5.29 7.35
CA PHE A 178 -15.03 -5.19 7.76
C PHE A 178 -14.54 -6.51 8.37
N GLN A 179 -13.33 -6.91 8.01
CA GLN A 179 -12.68 -8.15 8.46
C GLN A 179 -11.33 -7.90 9.10
N PHE A 180 -10.64 -6.81 8.72
CA PHE A 180 -9.32 -6.48 9.26
C PHE A 180 -9.45 -6.01 10.70
N LYS A 181 -8.57 -6.53 11.55
CA LYS A 181 -8.47 -6.15 12.95
C LYS A 181 -7.55 -4.93 13.06
N GLY A 182 -8.02 -3.86 13.65
CA GLY A 182 -7.26 -2.62 13.78
C GLY A 182 -7.43 -1.98 15.11
#